data_847f699d408cfd30000286e5e7fc9677
#
_entry.id   847f699d408cfd30000286e5e7fc9677
#
_cell.length_a   1.000
_cell.length_b   1.000
_cell.length_c   1.000
_cell.angle_alpha   90.00
_cell.angle_beta   90.00
_cell.angle_gamma   90.00
#
_symmetry.space_group_name_H-M   'P 1'
#
loop_
_entity.id
_entity.type
_entity.pdbx_description
1 polymer ?
#
loop_
_entity_poly.entity_id
_entity_poly.type
_entity_poly.pdbx_seq_one_letter_code
_entity_poly.pdbx_strand_id
1 'polypeptide(L)'
;MTEIVTALIEQAACQIILDADGINALAAHKDVLQRAARPVVLTPHAGEFARLSGVKNASPEFLAQFAQENRCVLLYKGHRTLIAAPDGALYRNHSGNPGMAKGGCGDVLAGMLTALCGQGIPAVQAACAAAWLHGRAGDLAANTLSEYGMTPSDMLGLLPRVLKRYNSREW
;
A
#
# COMPACT_ATOMS: atom_id res chain seq x y z
N MET A 1 10.15 14.77 -13.11
CA MET A 1 9.32 13.83 -12.29
C MET A 1 8.69 14.56 -11.10
N THR A 2 9.45 15.22 -10.25
CA THR A 2 8.97 15.93 -9.05
C THR A 2 7.86 16.94 -9.36
N GLU A 3 8.03 17.83 -10.34
CA GLU A 3 7.03 18.82 -10.73
C GLU A 3 5.71 18.18 -11.17
N ILE A 4 5.77 17.05 -11.88
CA ILE A 4 4.58 16.31 -12.29
C ILE A 4 3.85 15.72 -11.08
N VAL A 5 4.58 15.10 -10.15
CA VAL A 5 4.00 14.49 -8.96
C VAL A 5 3.36 15.56 -8.07
N THR A 6 4.03 16.69 -7.84
CA THR A 6 3.48 17.79 -7.03
C THR A 6 2.24 18.39 -7.66
N ALA A 7 2.26 18.67 -8.97
CA ALA A 7 1.11 19.20 -9.69
C ALA A 7 -0.10 18.22 -9.64
N LEU A 8 0.14 16.92 -9.81
CA LEU A 8 -0.91 15.90 -9.70
C LEU A 8 -1.53 15.89 -8.29
N ILE A 9 -0.71 15.94 -7.23
CA ILE A 9 -1.20 15.95 -5.85
C ILE A 9 -2.10 17.16 -5.58
N GLU A 10 -1.71 18.32 -6.06
CA GLU A 10 -2.47 19.58 -5.84
C GLU A 10 -3.74 19.68 -6.67
N GLN A 11 -3.75 19.13 -7.89
CA GLN A 11 -4.82 19.38 -8.85
C GLN A 11 -5.78 18.22 -9.05
N ALA A 12 -5.40 16.99 -8.67
CA ALA A 12 -6.24 15.84 -8.91
C ALA A 12 -7.47 15.81 -7.99
N ALA A 13 -8.65 15.65 -8.59
CA ALA A 13 -9.90 15.42 -7.87
C ALA A 13 -10.10 13.95 -7.44
N CYS A 14 -9.32 13.02 -8.00
CA CYS A 14 -9.36 11.59 -7.70
C CYS A 14 -8.41 11.21 -6.55
N GLN A 15 -8.51 9.96 -6.09
CA GLN A 15 -7.57 9.40 -5.12
C GLN A 15 -6.20 9.22 -5.78
N ILE A 16 -5.16 9.77 -5.16
CA ILE A 16 -3.76 9.56 -5.57
C ILE A 16 -3.14 8.44 -4.74
N ILE A 17 -2.45 7.54 -5.42
CA ILE A 17 -1.63 6.48 -4.83
C ILE A 17 -0.23 6.64 -5.42
N LEU A 18 0.77 6.73 -4.57
CA LEU A 18 2.17 6.83 -4.97
C LEU A 18 2.94 5.59 -4.50
N ASP A 19 3.70 5.01 -5.44
CA ASP A 19 4.64 3.93 -5.18
C ASP A 19 5.98 4.23 -5.84
N ALA A 20 7.02 3.55 -5.44
CA ALA A 20 8.34 3.53 -6.07
C ALA A 20 8.90 4.95 -6.37
N ASP A 21 9.10 5.26 -7.64
CA ASP A 21 9.67 6.55 -8.08
C ASP A 21 8.78 7.76 -7.77
N GLY A 22 7.46 7.56 -7.67
CA GLY A 22 6.55 8.59 -7.19
C GLY A 22 6.85 9.02 -5.77
N ILE A 23 7.17 8.08 -4.90
CA ILE A 23 7.57 8.35 -3.51
C ILE A 23 8.95 9.00 -3.46
N ASN A 24 9.92 8.52 -4.28
CA ASN A 24 11.24 9.13 -4.36
C ASN A 24 11.18 10.60 -4.83
N ALA A 25 10.31 10.90 -5.80
CA ALA A 25 10.09 12.26 -6.29
C ALA A 25 9.50 13.20 -5.23
N LEU A 26 8.79 12.66 -4.25
CA LEU A 26 8.16 13.41 -3.17
C LEU A 26 9.13 13.78 -2.02
N ALA A 27 10.27 13.11 -1.89
CA ALA A 27 11.12 13.16 -0.70
C ALA A 27 11.54 14.60 -0.30
N ALA A 28 11.82 15.49 -1.27
CA ALA A 28 12.19 16.87 -1.01
C ALA A 28 10.97 17.84 -0.90
N HIS A 29 9.75 17.37 -1.18
CA HIS A 29 8.53 18.20 -1.31
C HIS A 29 7.33 17.60 -0.60
N LYS A 30 7.55 16.87 0.50
CA LYS A 30 6.48 16.16 1.24
C LYS A 30 5.41 17.10 1.80
N ASP A 31 5.70 18.40 1.96
CA ASP A 31 4.76 19.44 2.34
C ASP A 31 3.55 19.53 1.38
N VAL A 32 3.70 19.11 0.10
CA VAL A 32 2.60 19.07 -0.86
C VAL A 32 1.47 18.14 -0.44
N LEU A 33 1.76 17.11 0.35
CA LEU A 33 0.74 16.17 0.85
C LEU A 33 -0.36 16.87 1.65
N GLN A 34 -0.02 17.95 2.35
CA GLN A 34 -0.99 18.73 3.13
C GLN A 34 -1.94 19.56 2.25
N ARG A 35 -1.58 19.80 0.98
CA ARG A 35 -2.39 20.55 0.00
C ARG A 35 -3.28 19.67 -0.85
N ALA A 36 -3.12 18.35 -0.75
CA ALA A 36 -3.96 17.40 -1.48
C ALA A 36 -5.44 17.52 -1.07
N ALA A 37 -6.35 17.47 -2.04
CA ALA A 37 -7.79 17.47 -1.80
C ALA A 37 -8.26 16.25 -0.98
N ARG A 38 -7.54 15.13 -1.09
CA ARG A 38 -7.75 13.89 -0.34
C ARG A 38 -6.42 13.37 0.19
N PRO A 39 -6.40 12.65 1.34
CA PRO A 39 -5.18 12.03 1.83
C PRO A 39 -4.54 11.14 0.75
N VAL A 40 -3.31 11.44 0.34
CA VAL A 40 -2.55 10.62 -0.62
C VAL A 40 -2.21 9.30 0.04
N VAL A 41 -2.28 8.19 -0.70
CA VAL A 41 -1.81 6.89 -0.22
C VAL A 41 -0.38 6.67 -0.69
N LEU A 42 0.51 6.44 0.26
CA LEU A 42 1.92 6.12 0.02
C LEU A 42 2.16 4.65 0.34
N THR A 43 2.86 3.92 -0.54
CA THR A 43 3.12 2.49 -0.36
C THR A 43 4.61 2.17 -0.28
N PRO A 44 5.42 2.84 0.57
CA PRO A 44 6.86 2.63 0.62
C PRO A 44 7.26 1.29 1.22
N HIS A 45 8.32 0.69 0.71
CA HIS A 45 9.14 -0.23 1.49
C HIS A 45 10.11 0.55 2.39
N ALA A 46 10.82 -0.15 3.31
CA ALA A 46 11.70 0.49 4.28
C ALA A 46 12.73 1.45 3.67
N GLY A 47 13.32 1.09 2.52
CA GLY A 47 14.31 1.95 1.85
C GLY A 47 13.71 3.22 1.23
N GLU A 48 12.51 3.13 0.64
CA GLU A 48 11.77 4.29 0.11
C GLU A 48 11.34 5.21 1.26
N PHE A 49 10.83 4.63 2.34
CA PHE A 49 10.43 5.39 3.51
C PHE A 49 11.61 6.11 4.17
N ALA A 50 12.77 5.46 4.25
CA ALA A 50 13.98 6.08 4.79
C ALA A 50 14.41 7.31 3.95
N ARG A 51 14.26 7.26 2.62
CA ARG A 51 14.54 8.42 1.76
C ARG A 51 13.52 9.54 1.93
N LEU A 52 12.24 9.18 2.09
CA LEU A 52 11.14 10.12 2.26
C LEU A 52 11.18 10.81 3.62
N SER A 53 11.40 10.07 4.69
CA SER A 53 11.32 10.55 6.08
C SER A 53 12.67 10.98 6.67
N GLY A 54 13.78 10.51 6.12
CA GLY A 54 15.11 10.63 6.71
C GLY A 54 15.38 9.60 7.84
N VAL A 55 14.42 8.75 8.20
CA VAL A 55 14.51 7.83 9.34
C VAL A 55 14.62 6.38 8.85
N LYS A 56 15.71 5.71 9.22
CA LYS A 56 15.88 4.26 9.03
C LYS A 56 15.22 3.50 10.17
N ASN A 57 14.62 2.34 9.88
CA ASN A 57 14.00 1.46 10.89
C ASN A 57 12.96 2.20 11.74
N ALA A 58 12.03 2.89 11.09
CA ALA A 58 10.97 3.63 11.76
C ALA A 58 10.13 2.73 12.67
N SER A 59 9.86 3.20 13.89
CA SER A 59 8.95 2.51 14.81
C SER A 59 7.49 2.65 14.36
N PRO A 60 6.57 1.76 14.81
CA PRO A 60 5.15 1.91 14.53
C PRO A 60 4.59 3.29 14.91
N GLU A 61 5.03 3.82 16.05
CA GLU A 61 4.61 5.13 16.56
C GLU A 61 5.08 6.25 15.63
N PHE A 62 6.32 6.16 15.11
CA PHE A 62 6.83 7.12 14.14
C PHE A 62 6.07 7.07 12.83
N LEU A 63 5.67 5.87 12.36
CA LEU A 63 4.84 5.73 11.15
C LEU A 63 3.46 6.39 11.33
N ALA A 64 2.84 6.20 12.49
CA ALA A 64 1.56 6.85 12.83
C ALA A 64 1.69 8.37 12.88
N GLN A 65 2.71 8.88 13.57
CA GLN A 65 3.01 10.30 13.63
C GLN A 65 3.26 10.90 12.24
N PHE A 66 4.08 10.24 11.41
CA PHE A 66 4.36 10.67 10.03
C PHE A 66 3.08 10.78 9.19
N ALA A 67 2.19 9.77 9.26
CA ALA A 67 0.92 9.77 8.54
C ALA A 67 0.01 10.92 8.98
N GLN A 68 -0.05 11.19 10.27
CA GLN A 68 -0.84 12.28 10.85
C GLN A 68 -0.28 13.65 10.45
N GLU A 69 1.02 13.91 10.65
CA GLU A 69 1.68 15.18 10.32
C GLU A 69 1.59 15.52 8.83
N ASN A 70 1.65 14.52 7.96
CA ASN A 70 1.59 14.70 6.50
C ASN A 70 0.19 14.48 5.91
N ARG A 71 -0.85 14.23 6.74
CA ARG A 71 -2.23 13.99 6.28
C ARG A 71 -2.32 12.93 5.17
N CYS A 72 -1.56 11.84 5.29
CA CYS A 72 -1.50 10.79 4.28
C CYS A 72 -1.90 9.41 4.86
N VAL A 73 -2.24 8.48 3.98
CA VAL A 73 -2.34 7.07 4.34
C VAL A 73 -1.00 6.42 4.01
N LEU A 74 -0.35 5.82 4.97
CA LEU A 74 0.95 5.19 4.81
C LEU A 74 0.82 3.67 4.89
N LEU A 75 0.98 2.96 3.77
CA LEU A 75 1.06 1.51 3.72
C LEU A 75 2.55 1.12 3.68
N TYR A 76 3.15 0.91 4.85
CA TYR A 76 4.56 0.57 5.01
C TYR A 76 4.79 -0.92 4.74
N LYS A 77 5.35 -1.22 3.54
CA LYS A 77 5.57 -2.58 3.05
C LYS A 77 6.68 -3.29 3.83
N GLY A 78 6.42 -4.53 4.26
CA GLY A 78 7.40 -5.38 4.94
C GLY A 78 6.77 -6.64 5.51
N HIS A 79 7.55 -7.41 6.27
CA HIS A 79 6.98 -8.48 7.07
C HIS A 79 5.96 -7.87 8.06
N ARG A 80 4.70 -8.31 7.98
CA ARG A 80 3.57 -7.72 8.71
C ARG A 80 3.38 -6.23 8.38
N THR A 81 3.10 -5.95 7.10
CA THR A 81 2.80 -4.60 6.59
C THR A 81 1.97 -3.80 7.57
N LEU A 82 2.38 -2.55 7.82
CA LEU A 82 1.67 -1.60 8.68
C LEU A 82 0.95 -0.56 7.83
N ILE A 83 -0.28 -0.24 8.21
CA ILE A 83 -1.05 0.83 7.59
C ILE A 83 -1.30 1.90 8.66
N ALA A 84 -0.75 3.10 8.46
CA ALA A 84 -0.98 4.24 9.31
C ALA A 84 -1.96 5.21 8.64
N ALA A 85 -2.97 5.61 9.38
CA ALA A 85 -4.03 6.51 8.91
C ALA A 85 -3.74 7.97 9.29
N PRO A 86 -4.36 8.96 8.59
CA PRO A 86 -4.16 10.38 8.88
C PRO A 86 -4.61 10.83 10.26
N ASP A 87 -5.43 10.05 10.95
CA ASP A 87 -5.88 10.27 12.33
C ASP A 87 -4.94 9.66 13.38
N GLY A 88 -3.84 9.02 12.96
CA GLY A 88 -2.88 8.34 13.81
C GLY A 88 -3.23 6.88 14.12
N ALA A 89 -4.36 6.36 13.64
CA ALA A 89 -4.69 4.95 13.80
C ALA A 89 -3.68 4.06 13.04
N LEU A 90 -3.33 2.92 13.64
CA LEU A 90 -2.36 1.98 13.10
C LEU A 90 -2.96 0.58 12.97
N TYR A 91 -2.87 0.01 11.77
CA TYR A 91 -3.34 -1.34 11.46
C TYR A 91 -2.17 -2.21 11.05
N ARG A 92 -2.23 -3.51 11.40
CA ARG A 92 -1.19 -4.48 11.06
C ARG A 92 -1.77 -5.62 10.26
N ASN A 93 -1.21 -5.86 9.08
CA ASN A 93 -1.54 -7.02 8.28
C ASN A 93 -0.77 -8.27 8.77
N HIS A 94 -1.47 -9.41 8.86
CA HIS A 94 -0.92 -10.69 9.29
C HIS A 94 -0.90 -11.76 8.18
N SER A 95 -1.38 -11.43 6.97
CA SER A 95 -1.34 -12.33 5.81
C SER A 95 -0.07 -12.12 5.00
N GLY A 96 0.28 -13.11 4.20
CA GLY A 96 1.46 -13.09 3.34
C GLY A 96 2.61 -13.95 3.87
N ASN A 97 3.57 -14.22 3.00
CA ASN A 97 4.70 -15.10 3.24
C ASN A 97 5.99 -14.56 2.59
N PRO A 98 7.17 -15.09 2.94
CA PRO A 98 8.44 -14.63 2.38
C PRO A 98 8.58 -14.77 0.87
N GLY A 99 7.86 -15.69 0.24
CA GLY A 99 7.84 -15.86 -1.22
C GLY A 99 7.35 -14.64 -1.99
N MET A 100 6.68 -13.71 -1.31
CA MET A 100 6.23 -12.44 -1.87
C MET A 100 7.34 -11.37 -1.98
N ALA A 101 8.53 -11.63 -1.45
CA ALA A 101 9.68 -10.71 -1.55
C ALA A 101 10.33 -10.78 -2.95
N LYS A 102 9.55 -10.52 -3.99
CA LYS A 102 9.94 -10.58 -5.40
C LYS A 102 9.49 -9.32 -6.14
N GLY A 103 10.24 -8.95 -7.19
CA GLY A 103 9.84 -7.88 -8.11
C GLY A 103 8.45 -8.14 -8.70
N GLY A 104 7.63 -7.11 -8.81
CA GLY A 104 6.25 -7.19 -9.30
C GLY A 104 5.17 -7.40 -8.22
N CYS A 105 5.51 -7.91 -7.04
CA CYS A 105 4.52 -8.04 -5.96
C CYS A 105 3.99 -6.68 -5.48
N GLY A 106 4.85 -5.65 -5.46
CA GLY A 106 4.44 -4.27 -5.16
C GLY A 106 3.46 -3.72 -6.17
N ASP A 107 3.67 -4.01 -7.47
CA ASP A 107 2.80 -3.57 -8.55
C ASP A 107 1.40 -4.19 -8.43
N VAL A 108 1.33 -5.48 -8.07
CA VAL A 108 0.05 -6.17 -7.79
C VAL A 108 -0.67 -5.48 -6.62
N LEU A 109 0.04 -5.18 -5.53
CA LEU A 109 -0.54 -4.48 -4.37
C LEU A 109 -1.06 -3.08 -4.75
N ALA A 110 -0.27 -2.29 -5.48
CA ALA A 110 -0.65 -0.95 -5.93
C ALA A 110 -1.86 -1.01 -6.86
N GLY A 111 -1.91 -1.98 -7.79
CA GLY A 111 -3.06 -2.20 -8.66
C GLY A 111 -4.34 -2.57 -7.90
N MET A 112 -4.25 -3.47 -6.92
CA MET A 112 -5.38 -3.85 -6.07
C MET A 112 -5.89 -2.65 -5.25
N LEU A 113 -5.00 -1.89 -4.66
CA LEU A 113 -5.33 -0.68 -3.90
C LEU A 113 -6.03 0.35 -4.77
N THR A 114 -5.49 0.59 -5.97
CA THR A 114 -6.09 1.50 -6.96
C THR A 114 -7.50 1.06 -7.37
N ALA A 115 -7.69 -0.23 -7.63
CA ALA A 115 -9.00 -0.78 -7.98
C ALA A 115 -10.03 -0.60 -6.87
N LEU A 116 -9.64 -0.82 -5.59
CA LEU A 116 -10.53 -0.64 -4.44
C LEU A 116 -10.88 0.84 -4.23
N CYS A 117 -9.92 1.75 -4.33
CA CYS A 117 -10.17 3.18 -4.27
C CYS A 117 -11.06 3.65 -5.43
N GLY A 118 -10.85 3.13 -6.63
CA GLY A 118 -11.66 3.42 -7.82
C GLY A 118 -13.13 2.97 -7.69
N GLN A 119 -13.39 1.95 -6.86
CA GLN A 119 -14.74 1.51 -6.48
C GLN A 119 -15.38 2.36 -5.37
N GLY A 120 -14.71 3.41 -4.91
CA GLY A 120 -15.23 4.31 -3.88
C GLY A 120 -14.96 3.87 -2.44
N ILE A 121 -14.14 2.82 -2.23
CA ILE A 121 -13.75 2.41 -0.87
C ILE A 121 -12.82 3.48 -0.29
N PRO A 122 -13.06 3.98 0.93
CA PRO A 122 -12.20 4.98 1.57
C PRO A 122 -10.75 4.50 1.68
N ALA A 123 -9.79 5.40 1.48
CA ALA A 123 -8.37 5.09 1.29
C ALA A 123 -7.75 4.19 2.38
N VAL A 124 -8.07 4.43 3.66
CA VAL A 124 -7.58 3.61 4.78
C VAL A 124 -8.13 2.19 4.70
N GLN A 125 -9.44 2.04 4.46
CA GLN A 125 -10.10 0.74 4.33
C GLN A 125 -9.56 -0.01 3.09
N ALA A 126 -9.40 0.71 1.97
CA ALA A 126 -8.82 0.17 0.75
C ALA A 126 -7.38 -0.33 0.97
N ALA A 127 -6.56 0.42 1.70
CA ALA A 127 -5.19 0.02 2.05
C ALA A 127 -5.15 -1.24 2.92
N CYS A 128 -6.01 -1.32 3.94
CA CYS A 128 -6.13 -2.51 4.79
C CYS A 128 -6.61 -3.73 3.99
N ALA A 129 -7.65 -3.55 3.17
CA ALA A 129 -8.21 -4.63 2.35
C ALA A 129 -7.21 -5.10 1.29
N ALA A 130 -6.54 -4.16 0.58
CA ALA A 130 -5.52 -4.48 -0.41
C ALA A 130 -4.36 -5.28 0.21
N ALA A 131 -3.81 -4.83 1.34
CA ALA A 131 -2.72 -5.52 2.02
C ALA A 131 -3.13 -6.93 2.43
N TRP A 132 -4.33 -7.10 2.96
CA TRP A 132 -4.84 -8.40 3.40
C TRP A 132 -5.12 -9.34 2.22
N LEU A 133 -5.84 -8.89 1.19
CA LEU A 133 -6.15 -9.68 -0.02
C LEU A 133 -4.87 -10.09 -0.75
N HIS A 134 -3.92 -9.17 -0.89
CA HIS A 134 -2.61 -9.41 -1.49
C HIS A 134 -1.85 -10.50 -0.72
N GLY A 135 -1.79 -10.39 0.62
CA GLY A 135 -1.17 -11.42 1.45
C GLY A 135 -1.87 -12.77 1.34
N ARG A 136 -3.21 -12.82 1.34
CA ARG A 136 -3.97 -14.07 1.18
C ARG A 136 -3.80 -14.71 -0.20
N ALA A 137 -3.69 -13.90 -1.25
CA ALA A 137 -3.37 -14.40 -2.58
C ALA A 137 -1.95 -15.00 -2.62
N GLY A 138 -0.98 -14.34 -1.96
CA GLY A 138 0.37 -14.87 -1.78
C GLY A 138 0.42 -16.17 -0.99
N ASP A 139 -0.32 -16.28 0.11
CA ASP A 139 -0.41 -17.51 0.90
C ASP A 139 -1.01 -18.66 0.08
N LEU A 140 -2.04 -18.39 -0.71
CA LEU A 140 -2.64 -19.38 -1.57
C LEU A 140 -1.69 -19.81 -2.71
N ALA A 141 -0.93 -18.87 -3.27
CA ALA A 141 0.10 -19.17 -4.28
C ALA A 141 1.23 -20.01 -3.70
N ALA A 142 1.73 -19.68 -2.51
CA ALA A 142 2.75 -20.46 -1.83
C ALA A 142 2.30 -21.88 -1.51
N ASN A 143 1.05 -22.07 -1.08
CA ASN A 143 0.48 -23.39 -0.83
C ASN A 143 0.33 -24.24 -2.10
N THR A 144 0.21 -23.59 -3.28
CA THR A 144 0.02 -24.30 -4.56
C THR A 144 1.35 -24.56 -5.26
N LEU A 145 2.30 -23.61 -5.22
CA LEU A 145 3.52 -23.57 -6.03
C LEU A 145 4.80 -23.52 -5.20
N SER A 146 4.71 -23.51 -3.87
CA SER A 146 5.76 -23.17 -2.91
C SER A 146 6.15 -21.66 -2.92
N GLU A 147 6.79 -21.20 -1.84
CA GLU A 147 7.31 -19.82 -1.76
C GLU A 147 8.38 -19.51 -2.83
N TYR A 148 9.14 -20.53 -3.26
CA TYR A 148 10.16 -20.37 -4.29
C TYR A 148 9.57 -20.30 -5.70
N GLY A 149 8.55 -21.12 -5.99
CA GLY A 149 7.97 -21.27 -7.32
C GLY A 149 6.92 -20.22 -7.68
N MET A 150 6.28 -19.60 -6.68
CA MET A 150 5.23 -18.59 -6.92
C MET A 150 5.76 -17.33 -7.58
N THR A 151 4.92 -16.72 -8.41
CA THR A 151 5.18 -15.42 -9.06
C THR A 151 4.06 -14.41 -8.74
N PRO A 152 4.27 -13.09 -8.97
CA PRO A 152 3.21 -12.09 -8.84
C PRO A 152 1.99 -12.38 -9.73
N SER A 153 2.20 -12.93 -10.92
CA SER A 153 1.13 -13.31 -11.85
C SER A 153 0.26 -14.45 -11.30
N ASP A 154 0.85 -15.39 -10.58
CA ASP A 154 0.10 -16.47 -9.92
C ASP A 154 -0.79 -15.91 -8.81
N MET A 155 -0.28 -14.95 -8.03
CA MET A 155 -1.07 -14.26 -7.01
C MET A 155 -2.29 -13.56 -7.61
N LEU A 156 -2.09 -12.85 -8.73
CA LEU A 156 -3.18 -12.18 -9.45
C LEU A 156 -4.22 -13.19 -9.96
N GLY A 157 -3.78 -14.32 -10.53
CA GLY A 157 -4.64 -15.41 -11.01
C GLY A 157 -5.43 -16.11 -9.90
N LEU A 158 -4.93 -16.09 -8.65
CA LEU A 158 -5.59 -16.72 -7.50
C LEU A 158 -6.50 -15.76 -6.72
N LEU A 159 -6.44 -14.45 -6.99
CA LEU A 159 -7.26 -13.46 -6.33
C LEU A 159 -8.78 -13.75 -6.39
N PRO A 160 -9.35 -14.19 -7.53
CA PRO A 160 -10.77 -14.55 -7.58
C PRO A 160 -11.15 -15.69 -6.60
N ARG A 161 -10.24 -16.63 -6.34
CA ARG A 161 -10.47 -17.71 -5.37
C ARG A 161 -10.46 -17.17 -3.92
N VAL A 162 -9.59 -16.20 -3.61
CA VAL A 162 -9.60 -15.53 -2.32
C VAL A 162 -10.90 -14.78 -2.13
N LEU A 163 -11.33 -13.99 -3.11
CA LEU A 163 -12.57 -13.22 -3.05
C LEU A 163 -13.80 -14.12 -2.89
N LYS A 164 -13.90 -15.21 -3.67
CA LYS A 164 -15.01 -16.19 -3.59
C LYS A 164 -15.20 -16.73 -2.17
N ARG A 165 -14.12 -17.01 -1.45
CA ARG A 165 -14.18 -17.57 -0.08
C ARG A 165 -14.86 -16.63 0.93
N TYR A 166 -14.83 -15.32 0.67
CA TYR A 166 -15.41 -14.29 1.55
C TYR A 166 -16.71 -13.71 1.03
N ASN A 167 -17.08 -14.03 -0.21
CA ASN A 167 -18.33 -13.59 -0.84
C ASN A 167 -19.50 -14.60 -0.63
N SER A 168 -19.25 -15.71 0.04
CA SER A 168 -20.24 -16.78 0.29
C SER A 168 -21.10 -16.53 1.54
N ARG A 169 -21.24 -15.27 1.98
CA ARG A 169 -22.30 -14.91 2.92
C ARG A 169 -23.55 -14.65 2.09
N GLU A 170 -24.52 -15.54 2.20
CA GLU A 170 -25.88 -15.32 1.74
C GLU A 170 -26.36 -13.95 2.23
N TRP A 171 -26.80 -13.13 1.28
CA TRP A 171 -27.49 -11.87 1.56
C TRP A 171 -28.95 -12.16 1.86
#